data_44374763b79ce4c93a1de23c18e92f41
#
_entry.id   44374763b79ce4c93a1de23c18e92f41
#
_cell.length_a   1.000
_cell.length_b   1.000
_cell.length_c   1.000
_cell.angle_alpha   90.00
_cell.angle_beta   90.00
_cell.angle_gamma   90.00
#
_symmetry.space_group_name_H-M   'P 1'
#
loop_
_entity.id
_entity.type
_entity.pdbx_description
1 polymer ?
#
loop_
_entity_poly.entity_id
_entity_poly.type
_entity_poly.pdbx_seq_one_letter_code
_entity_poly.pdbx_strand_id
1 'polypeptide(L)'
;MKLSARHWLCISFFLLAFALRSPAPLTYQPGEGWVYETPGSDTGKWQRTRAKDQLEVAQAAYDKKDYDLALKAALRVEKIWPLSDYTPPAQYLVGRCYEAKHKDEKAFKAYQRIIENNPKISNYDEILQRQYEIANRFLAGQRFKLWSYIPFFPSMEKTAGMYEKIINNGPYSDVAAQAQLKLGEAREKESEPTMAVKAYETAADRYNDRPKIAADALFKVGETYQHQTKSAEYDQSVAQQAISAYTDFCTLYPNDPRVPEAQKRIAALKIEAAKGSYNIAQFYERNHQWNGALVYYNEILVQAPNSPLAQIARQRIDELKRKLASEAAANQPQSAEKN
;
A
#
# COMPACT_ATOMS: atom_id res chain seq x y z
N MET A 1 -47.51 60.82 -16.59
CA MET A 1 -46.23 61.36 -17.08
C MET A 1 -45.98 60.79 -18.47
N LYS A 2 -46.11 61.63 -19.50
CA LYS A 2 -45.80 61.19 -20.88
C LYS A 2 -44.33 61.43 -21.13
N LEU A 3 -43.54 60.35 -21.25
CA LEU A 3 -42.12 60.43 -21.66
C LEU A 3 -42.06 61.01 -23.08
N SER A 4 -41.28 62.09 -23.27
CA SER A 4 -41.14 62.76 -24.55
C SER A 4 -40.38 61.80 -25.55
N ALA A 5 -40.70 62.01 -26.86
CA ALA A 5 -40.10 61.22 -27.95
C ALA A 5 -38.56 61.17 -27.91
N ARG A 6 -37.91 62.15 -27.30
CA ARG A 6 -36.45 62.23 -27.11
C ARG A 6 -35.94 61.13 -26.14
N HIS A 7 -36.72 60.78 -25.12
CA HIS A 7 -36.34 59.74 -24.19
C HIS A 7 -36.48 58.35 -24.82
N TRP A 8 -37.44 58.13 -25.67
CA TRP A 8 -37.62 56.93 -26.46
C TRP A 8 -36.44 56.70 -27.43
N LEU A 9 -35.98 57.77 -28.08
CA LEU A 9 -34.86 57.76 -29.01
C LEU A 9 -33.55 57.42 -28.27
N CYS A 10 -33.29 57.96 -27.08
CA CYS A 10 -32.15 57.66 -26.26
C CYS A 10 -32.17 56.20 -25.74
N ILE A 11 -33.32 55.67 -25.32
CA ILE A 11 -33.50 54.31 -24.87
C ILE A 11 -33.30 53.35 -26.05
N SER A 12 -33.82 53.65 -27.23
CA SER A 12 -33.58 52.80 -28.43
C SER A 12 -32.14 52.82 -28.89
N PHE A 13 -31.41 53.92 -28.77
CA PHE A 13 -30.00 54.02 -29.09
C PHE A 13 -29.15 53.29 -28.09
N PHE A 14 -29.50 53.27 -26.78
CA PHE A 14 -28.82 52.53 -25.75
C PHE A 14 -29.05 51.00 -25.90
N LEU A 15 -30.27 50.59 -26.28
CA LEU A 15 -30.57 49.17 -26.58
C LEU A 15 -29.88 48.71 -27.85
N LEU A 16 -29.77 49.56 -28.90
CA LEU A 16 -29.01 49.21 -30.10
C LEU A 16 -27.50 49.13 -29.85
N ALA A 17 -26.96 50.00 -29.00
CA ALA A 17 -25.54 49.95 -28.63
C ALA A 17 -25.17 48.71 -27.81
N PHE A 18 -26.09 48.12 -27.03
CA PHE A 18 -25.93 46.83 -26.37
C PHE A 18 -26.09 45.66 -27.32
N ALA A 19 -26.90 45.77 -28.38
CA ALA A 19 -27.10 44.71 -29.37
C ALA A 19 -25.88 44.53 -30.33
N LEU A 20 -25.01 45.54 -30.42
CA LEU A 20 -23.78 45.44 -31.25
C LEU A 20 -22.62 44.75 -30.60
N ARG A 21 -22.71 44.38 -29.32
CA ARG A 21 -21.80 43.41 -28.68
C ARG A 21 -22.50 42.06 -28.72
N SER A 22 -22.59 41.46 -29.92
CA SER A 22 -22.93 40.04 -30.04
C SER A 22 -21.90 39.26 -29.22
N PRO A 23 -22.32 38.52 -28.18
CA PRO A 23 -21.39 37.55 -27.62
C PRO A 23 -20.99 36.63 -28.77
N ALA A 24 -19.69 36.32 -28.87
CA ALA A 24 -19.22 35.40 -29.88
C ALA A 24 -20.06 34.11 -29.84
N PRO A 25 -20.43 33.57 -31.00
CA PRO A 25 -21.38 32.46 -31.04
C PRO A 25 -20.85 31.25 -30.27
N LEU A 26 -21.68 30.71 -29.40
CA LEU A 26 -21.47 29.35 -28.86
C LEU A 26 -21.67 28.39 -30.02
N THR A 27 -20.59 27.75 -30.47
CA THR A 27 -20.64 26.73 -31.50
C THR A 27 -20.48 25.35 -30.88
N TYR A 28 -21.34 24.40 -31.27
CA TYR A 28 -21.19 23.01 -30.90
C TYR A 28 -20.18 22.34 -31.84
N GLN A 29 -19.11 21.83 -31.26
CA GLN A 29 -18.10 21.06 -32.01
C GLN A 29 -18.09 19.62 -31.52
N PRO A 30 -18.20 18.60 -32.39
CA PRO A 30 -18.09 17.19 -32.01
C PRO A 30 -16.75 16.92 -31.29
N GLY A 31 -16.81 16.29 -30.11
CA GLY A 31 -15.64 16.02 -29.28
C GLY A 31 -15.17 17.17 -28.38
N GLU A 32 -15.72 18.38 -28.56
CA GLU A 32 -15.39 19.55 -27.74
C GLU A 32 -16.63 20.11 -26.98
N GLY A 33 -17.83 19.71 -27.39
CA GLY A 33 -19.07 20.22 -26.85
C GLY A 33 -19.37 21.66 -27.32
N TRP A 34 -20.02 22.46 -26.46
CA TRP A 34 -20.28 23.87 -26.72
C TRP A 34 -19.03 24.69 -26.46
N VAL A 35 -18.47 25.32 -27.50
CA VAL A 35 -17.24 26.12 -27.45
C VAL A 35 -17.55 27.57 -27.70
N TYR A 36 -17.02 28.45 -26.87
CA TYR A 36 -17.06 29.90 -27.06
C TYR A 36 -15.87 30.32 -27.94
N GLU A 37 -16.10 30.57 -29.20
CA GLU A 37 -15.08 31.09 -30.11
C GLU A 37 -14.88 32.59 -29.91
N THR A 38 -13.80 32.99 -29.27
CA THR A 38 -13.39 34.40 -29.26
C THR A 38 -12.78 34.74 -30.61
N PRO A 39 -13.41 35.66 -31.39
CA PRO A 39 -12.84 36.07 -32.67
C PRO A 39 -11.46 36.70 -32.48
N GLY A 40 -10.45 36.16 -33.16
CA GLY A 40 -9.15 36.79 -33.29
C GLY A 40 -8.12 36.58 -32.17
N SER A 41 -8.27 35.58 -31.29
CA SER A 41 -7.29 35.33 -30.24
C SER A 41 -6.26 34.25 -30.60
N ASP A 42 -5.63 34.34 -31.75
CA ASP A 42 -4.41 33.61 -32.03
C ASP A 42 -3.26 34.36 -31.31
N THR A 43 -3.28 34.29 -29.97
CA THR A 43 -2.42 35.08 -29.08
C THR A 43 -1.17 34.34 -28.75
N GLY A 44 -0.31 34.15 -29.74
CA GLY A 44 1.06 33.65 -29.51
C GLY A 44 1.37 32.30 -30.17
N LYS A 45 2.67 32.03 -30.34
CA LYS A 45 3.20 30.87 -31.09
C LYS A 45 2.74 29.49 -30.62
N TRP A 46 2.20 29.37 -29.39
CA TRP A 46 1.82 28.10 -28.80
C TRP A 46 0.37 28.00 -28.33
N GLN A 47 -0.37 29.11 -28.31
CA GLN A 47 -1.78 29.12 -27.93
C GLN A 47 -2.68 28.90 -29.14
N ARG A 48 -3.73 28.12 -28.93
CA ARG A 48 -4.75 27.81 -29.95
C ARG A 48 -6.13 28.17 -29.43
N THR A 49 -7.06 28.32 -30.33
CA THR A 49 -8.46 28.65 -30.06
C THR A 49 -9.34 27.43 -29.81
N ARG A 50 -8.87 26.21 -30.22
CA ARG A 50 -9.58 24.94 -30.11
C ARG A 50 -8.83 23.98 -29.19
N ALA A 51 -9.56 23.18 -28.42
CA ALA A 51 -9.00 22.19 -27.49
C ALA A 51 -8.12 21.17 -28.21
N LYS A 52 -8.59 20.66 -29.36
CA LYS A 52 -7.86 19.71 -30.18
C LYS A 52 -6.48 20.25 -30.59
N ASP A 53 -6.48 21.43 -31.23
CA ASP A 53 -5.26 22.03 -31.74
C ASP A 53 -4.28 22.39 -30.60
N GLN A 54 -4.83 22.78 -29.44
CA GLN A 54 -4.04 23.06 -28.25
C GLN A 54 -3.39 21.79 -27.70
N LEU A 55 -4.10 20.66 -27.72
CA LEU A 55 -3.55 19.35 -27.32
C LEU A 55 -2.45 18.89 -28.30
N GLU A 56 -2.65 19.11 -29.60
CA GLU A 56 -1.63 18.79 -30.62
C GLU A 56 -0.34 19.60 -30.39
N VAL A 57 -0.44 20.87 -30.02
CA VAL A 57 0.73 21.67 -29.62
C VAL A 57 1.42 21.07 -28.39
N ALA A 58 0.63 20.63 -27.39
CA ALA A 58 1.18 20.02 -26.19
C ALA A 58 1.89 18.71 -26.52
N GLN A 59 1.30 17.86 -27.34
CA GLN A 59 1.88 16.60 -27.77
C GLN A 59 3.16 16.80 -28.59
N ALA A 60 3.15 17.70 -29.57
CA ALA A 60 4.30 18.01 -30.41
C ALA A 60 5.48 18.57 -29.57
N ALA A 61 5.19 19.36 -28.54
CA ALA A 61 6.22 19.85 -27.63
C ALA A 61 6.79 18.71 -26.76
N TYR A 62 5.92 17.79 -26.28
CA TYR A 62 6.36 16.63 -25.53
C TYR A 62 7.30 15.73 -26.34
N ASP A 63 6.96 15.46 -27.60
CA ASP A 63 7.72 14.61 -28.51
C ASP A 63 9.11 15.24 -28.81
N LYS A 64 9.19 16.57 -28.83
CA LYS A 64 10.44 17.33 -28.91
C LYS A 64 11.18 17.44 -27.58
N LYS A 65 10.67 16.82 -26.51
CA LYS A 65 11.21 16.90 -25.14
C LYS A 65 11.20 18.31 -24.52
N ASP A 66 10.43 19.23 -25.10
CA ASP A 66 10.14 20.54 -24.48
C ASP A 66 8.99 20.37 -23.46
N TYR A 67 9.34 19.76 -22.32
CA TYR A 67 8.35 19.42 -21.30
C TYR A 67 7.76 20.66 -20.61
N ASP A 68 8.42 21.82 -20.68
CA ASP A 68 7.88 23.08 -20.14
C ASP A 68 6.77 23.63 -21.00
N LEU A 69 6.96 23.66 -22.32
CA LEU A 69 5.95 24.07 -23.26
C LEU A 69 4.80 23.06 -23.29
N ALA A 70 5.11 21.76 -23.34
CA ALA A 70 4.11 20.68 -23.31
C ALA A 70 3.19 20.82 -22.09
N LEU A 71 3.77 20.99 -20.90
CA LEU A 71 3.03 21.18 -19.65
C LEU A 71 2.14 22.42 -19.68
N LYS A 72 2.66 23.57 -20.14
CA LYS A 72 1.88 24.81 -20.26
C LYS A 72 0.71 24.66 -21.23
N ALA A 73 0.95 24.01 -22.37
CA ALA A 73 -0.06 23.82 -23.40
C ALA A 73 -1.16 22.83 -22.94
N ALA A 74 -0.78 21.72 -22.28
CA ALA A 74 -1.72 20.74 -21.73
C ALA A 74 -2.57 21.34 -20.59
N LEU A 75 -1.95 22.06 -19.64
CA LEU A 75 -2.67 22.75 -18.56
C LEU A 75 -3.65 23.82 -19.11
N ARG A 76 -3.36 24.41 -20.27
CA ARG A 76 -4.31 25.33 -20.92
C ARG A 76 -5.55 24.59 -21.39
N VAL A 77 -5.44 23.36 -21.92
CA VAL A 77 -6.61 22.55 -22.29
C VAL A 77 -7.51 22.35 -21.08
N GLU A 78 -6.94 21.89 -19.96
CA GLU A 78 -7.71 21.68 -18.72
C GLU A 78 -8.42 22.95 -18.24
N LYS A 79 -7.75 24.09 -18.34
CA LYS A 79 -8.26 25.35 -17.82
C LYS A 79 -9.35 25.95 -18.69
N ILE A 80 -9.20 25.91 -20.01
CA ILE A 80 -10.09 26.63 -20.95
C ILE A 80 -11.25 25.73 -21.41
N TRP A 81 -11.01 24.42 -21.56
CA TRP A 81 -12.01 23.49 -22.08
C TRP A 81 -12.21 22.28 -21.13
N PRO A 82 -12.61 22.50 -19.86
CA PRO A 82 -12.66 21.44 -18.84
C PRO A 82 -13.63 20.30 -19.17
N LEU A 83 -14.62 20.54 -20.01
CA LEU A 83 -15.64 19.56 -20.42
C LEU A 83 -15.40 18.97 -21.81
N SER A 84 -14.27 19.27 -22.44
CA SER A 84 -13.92 18.73 -23.74
C SER A 84 -13.42 17.29 -23.63
N ASP A 85 -13.71 16.46 -24.67
CA ASP A 85 -13.17 15.11 -24.80
C ASP A 85 -11.63 15.09 -24.91
N TYR A 86 -11.01 16.24 -25.21
CA TYR A 86 -9.56 16.39 -25.27
C TYR A 86 -8.93 16.70 -23.89
N THR A 87 -9.75 16.93 -22.86
CA THR A 87 -9.25 17.22 -21.52
C THR A 87 -8.62 15.99 -20.83
N PRO A 88 -9.22 14.80 -20.84
CA PRO A 88 -8.56 13.62 -20.24
C PRO A 88 -7.19 13.30 -20.86
N PRO A 89 -7.01 13.25 -22.21
CA PRO A 89 -5.68 13.08 -22.79
C PRO A 89 -4.70 14.23 -22.46
N ALA A 90 -5.19 15.47 -22.32
CA ALA A 90 -4.33 16.56 -21.88
C ALA A 90 -3.87 16.38 -20.43
N GLN A 91 -4.76 15.98 -19.54
CA GLN A 91 -4.42 15.64 -18.14
C GLN A 91 -3.39 14.51 -18.06
N TYR A 92 -3.55 13.48 -18.88
CA TYR A 92 -2.57 12.42 -18.98
C TYR A 92 -1.20 12.96 -19.40
N LEU A 93 -1.16 13.83 -20.39
CA LEU A 93 0.09 14.46 -20.84
C LEU A 93 0.72 15.35 -19.75
N VAL A 94 -0.08 16.02 -18.90
CA VAL A 94 0.41 16.75 -17.71
C VAL A 94 1.14 15.80 -16.77
N GLY A 95 0.55 14.61 -16.48
CA GLY A 95 1.20 13.56 -15.68
C GLY A 95 2.54 13.13 -16.28
N ARG A 96 2.56 12.83 -17.59
CA ARG A 96 3.76 12.46 -18.34
C ARG A 96 4.84 13.54 -18.31
N CYS A 97 4.45 14.81 -18.47
CA CYS A 97 5.38 15.92 -18.37
C CYS A 97 6.00 16.05 -16.98
N TYR A 98 5.22 15.85 -15.92
CA TYR A 98 5.77 15.85 -14.56
C TYR A 98 6.73 14.70 -14.33
N GLU A 99 6.41 13.49 -14.82
CA GLU A 99 7.31 12.33 -14.76
C GLU A 99 8.64 12.59 -15.46
N ALA A 100 8.58 13.07 -16.72
CA ALA A 100 9.77 13.41 -17.51
C ALA A 100 10.64 14.51 -16.85
N LYS A 101 10.03 15.36 -16.03
CA LYS A 101 10.72 16.38 -15.22
C LYS A 101 11.14 15.90 -13.82
N HIS A 102 11.05 14.59 -13.53
CA HIS A 102 11.34 13.99 -12.23
C HIS A 102 10.58 14.66 -11.05
N LYS A 103 9.33 15.09 -11.33
CA LYS A 103 8.39 15.63 -10.35
C LYS A 103 7.34 14.59 -9.99
N ASP A 104 7.79 13.41 -9.54
CA ASP A 104 6.99 12.21 -9.38
C ASP A 104 5.78 12.40 -8.46
N GLU A 105 5.91 13.16 -7.38
CA GLU A 105 4.76 13.47 -6.50
C GLU A 105 3.65 14.24 -7.25
N LYS A 106 4.04 15.17 -8.15
CA LYS A 106 3.08 15.92 -8.97
C LYS A 106 2.49 15.04 -10.07
N ALA A 107 3.30 14.16 -10.65
CA ALA A 107 2.85 13.18 -11.63
C ALA A 107 1.80 12.24 -11.03
N PHE A 108 2.08 11.67 -9.85
CA PHE A 108 1.13 10.81 -9.14
C PHE A 108 -0.21 11.51 -8.88
N LYS A 109 -0.16 12.77 -8.41
CA LYS A 109 -1.37 13.57 -8.17
C LYS A 109 -2.13 13.88 -9.46
N ALA A 110 -1.42 14.13 -10.56
CA ALA A 110 -2.06 14.37 -11.86
C ALA A 110 -2.78 13.11 -12.35
N TYR A 111 -2.14 11.95 -12.27
CA TYR A 111 -2.74 10.65 -12.61
C TYR A 111 -3.94 10.31 -11.71
N GLN A 112 -3.83 10.57 -10.41
CA GLN A 112 -4.93 10.35 -9.47
C GLN A 112 -6.17 11.17 -9.85
N ARG A 113 -5.99 12.45 -10.20
CA ARG A 113 -7.08 13.32 -10.63
C ARG A 113 -7.78 12.83 -11.90
N ILE A 114 -7.01 12.21 -12.83
CA ILE A 114 -7.62 11.64 -14.04
C ILE A 114 -8.55 10.49 -13.68
N ILE A 115 -8.09 9.57 -12.84
CA ILE A 115 -8.87 8.41 -12.39
C ILE A 115 -10.15 8.85 -11.68
N GLU A 116 -10.05 9.85 -10.80
CA GLU A 116 -11.20 10.39 -10.05
C GLU A 116 -12.23 11.06 -10.96
N ASN A 117 -11.78 11.81 -11.96
CA ASN A 117 -12.67 12.58 -12.83
C ASN A 117 -13.14 11.80 -14.07
N ASN A 118 -12.36 10.84 -14.53
CA ASN A 118 -12.60 10.13 -15.79
C ASN A 118 -12.39 8.60 -15.61
N PRO A 119 -13.23 7.91 -14.82
CA PRO A 119 -13.03 6.50 -14.50
C PRO A 119 -13.16 5.54 -15.70
N LYS A 120 -13.65 6.03 -16.84
CA LYS A 120 -13.79 5.26 -18.09
C LYS A 120 -12.72 5.59 -19.13
N ILE A 121 -11.64 6.23 -18.73
CA ILE A 121 -10.56 6.59 -19.66
C ILE A 121 -9.94 5.31 -20.26
N SER A 122 -9.64 5.33 -21.56
CA SER A 122 -9.18 4.14 -22.30
C SER A 122 -7.84 3.59 -21.85
N ASN A 123 -6.96 4.43 -21.31
CA ASN A 123 -5.64 4.05 -20.80
C ASN A 123 -5.59 3.95 -19.26
N TYR A 124 -6.70 3.56 -18.64
CA TYR A 124 -6.83 3.44 -17.19
C TYR A 124 -5.74 2.55 -16.56
N ASP A 125 -5.54 1.36 -17.12
CA ASP A 125 -4.54 0.40 -16.62
C ASP A 125 -3.10 0.93 -16.76
N GLU A 126 -2.81 1.64 -17.85
CA GLU A 126 -1.52 2.32 -18.01
C GLU A 126 -1.31 3.38 -16.93
N ILE A 127 -2.34 4.13 -16.59
CA ILE A 127 -2.26 5.15 -15.53
C ILE A 127 -2.00 4.50 -14.16
N LEU A 128 -2.68 3.40 -13.84
CA LEU A 128 -2.42 2.63 -12.62
C LEU A 128 -0.98 2.11 -12.58
N GLN A 129 -0.50 1.56 -13.71
CA GLN A 129 0.88 1.08 -13.82
C GLN A 129 1.90 2.19 -13.57
N ARG A 130 1.67 3.38 -14.14
CA ARG A 130 2.54 4.55 -13.89
C ARG A 130 2.51 5.00 -12.44
N GLN A 131 1.34 5.02 -11.80
CA GLN A 131 1.23 5.31 -10.38
C GLN A 131 2.03 4.29 -9.54
N TYR A 132 1.97 3.01 -9.89
CA TYR A 132 2.70 1.95 -9.21
C TYR A 132 4.23 2.11 -9.37
N GLU A 133 4.70 2.42 -10.57
CA GLU A 133 6.12 2.69 -10.82
C GLU A 133 6.64 3.90 -10.03
N ILE A 134 5.83 4.96 -9.93
CA ILE A 134 6.14 6.12 -9.09
C ILE A 134 6.23 5.70 -7.62
N ALA A 135 5.25 4.96 -7.10
CA ALA A 135 5.25 4.49 -5.72
C ALA A 135 6.48 3.61 -5.42
N ASN A 136 6.86 2.74 -6.37
CA ASN A 136 8.07 1.92 -6.24
C ASN A 136 9.36 2.75 -6.14
N ARG A 137 9.47 3.87 -6.87
CA ARG A 137 10.61 4.78 -6.74
C ARG A 137 10.70 5.36 -5.32
N PHE A 138 9.57 5.74 -4.72
CA PHE A 138 9.53 6.22 -3.33
C PHE A 138 9.84 5.10 -2.33
N LEU A 139 9.34 3.89 -2.55
CA LEU A 139 9.67 2.72 -1.74
C LEU A 139 11.18 2.38 -1.79
N ALA A 140 11.82 2.59 -2.93
CA ALA A 140 13.26 2.43 -3.12
C ALA A 140 14.10 3.55 -2.46
N GLY A 141 13.46 4.54 -1.83
CA GLY A 141 14.15 5.58 -1.07
C GLY A 141 14.17 6.97 -1.73
N GLN A 142 13.42 7.17 -2.81
CA GLN A 142 13.23 8.52 -3.35
C GLN A 142 12.62 9.43 -2.29
N ARG A 143 13.15 10.64 -2.17
CA ARG A 143 12.72 11.61 -1.16
C ARG A 143 11.54 12.44 -1.65
N PHE A 144 10.57 12.67 -0.79
CA PHE A 144 9.56 13.70 -0.99
C PHE A 144 10.18 15.08 -0.91
N LYS A 145 9.66 16.02 -1.70
CA LYS A 145 10.18 17.39 -1.74
C LYS A 145 9.32 18.32 -0.90
N LEU A 146 9.94 19.00 0.07
CA LEU A 146 9.30 20.09 0.78
C LEU A 146 9.26 21.32 -0.17
N TRP A 147 8.11 21.98 -0.30
CA TRP A 147 7.87 23.09 -1.22
C TRP A 147 8.29 22.85 -2.68
N SER A 148 8.25 21.57 -3.13
CA SER A 148 8.58 21.14 -4.50
C SER A 148 10.04 21.20 -4.92
N TYR A 149 10.98 21.64 -4.10
CA TYR A 149 12.41 21.72 -4.46
C TYR A 149 13.40 21.30 -3.37
N ILE A 150 13.03 21.32 -2.11
CA ILE A 150 13.93 20.85 -1.04
C ILE A 150 13.68 19.35 -0.81
N PRO A 151 14.69 18.45 -1.06
CA PRO A 151 14.54 17.04 -0.72
C PRO A 151 14.43 16.91 0.81
N PHE A 152 13.32 16.34 1.27
CA PHE A 152 13.05 16.09 2.67
C PHE A 152 13.31 14.61 3.00
N PHE A 153 12.64 14.01 3.98
CA PHE A 153 12.87 12.62 4.31
C PHE A 153 12.14 11.67 3.35
N PRO A 154 12.66 10.41 3.15
CA PRO A 154 11.82 9.34 2.64
C PRO A 154 10.67 9.15 3.63
N SER A 155 9.44 9.22 3.17
CA SER A 155 8.26 8.97 4.02
C SER A 155 7.61 7.68 3.56
N MET A 156 7.78 6.64 4.35
CA MET A 156 7.13 5.35 4.07
C MET A 156 5.62 5.43 4.27
N GLU A 157 5.13 6.22 5.22
CA GLU A 157 3.72 6.53 5.40
C GLU A 157 3.08 7.10 4.12
N LYS A 158 3.69 8.12 3.51
CA LYS A 158 3.20 8.67 2.24
C LYS A 158 3.28 7.65 1.10
N THR A 159 4.32 6.83 1.09
CA THR A 159 4.50 5.77 0.10
C THR A 159 3.42 4.69 0.27
N ALA A 160 3.13 4.27 1.50
CA ALA A 160 2.02 3.38 1.81
C ALA A 160 0.68 3.96 1.32
N GLY A 161 0.42 5.24 1.60
CA GLY A 161 -0.76 5.94 1.11
C GLY A 161 -0.87 6.02 -0.42
N MET A 162 0.26 6.00 -1.17
CA MET A 162 0.23 5.87 -2.62
C MET A 162 -0.25 4.48 -3.05
N TYR A 163 0.24 3.41 -2.42
CA TYR A 163 -0.21 2.05 -2.72
C TYR A 163 -1.69 1.84 -2.37
N GLU A 164 -2.15 2.36 -1.23
CA GLU A 164 -3.57 2.33 -0.84
C GLU A 164 -4.48 2.97 -1.91
N LYS A 165 -4.06 4.10 -2.49
CA LYS A 165 -4.80 4.74 -3.59
C LYS A 165 -4.84 3.87 -4.84
N ILE A 166 -3.73 3.25 -5.22
CA ILE A 166 -3.65 2.33 -6.37
C ILE A 166 -4.59 1.15 -6.18
N ILE A 167 -4.58 0.54 -4.98
CA ILE A 167 -5.44 -0.59 -4.62
C ILE A 167 -6.91 -0.19 -4.68
N ASN A 168 -7.26 0.97 -4.14
CA ASN A 168 -8.63 1.46 -4.12
C ASN A 168 -9.14 1.83 -5.53
N ASN A 169 -8.26 2.35 -6.38
CA ASN A 169 -8.61 2.68 -7.75
C ASN A 169 -8.93 1.43 -8.59
N GLY A 170 -8.13 0.38 -8.50
CA GLY A 170 -8.32 -0.82 -9.31
C GLY A 170 -8.16 -2.13 -8.51
N PRO A 171 -9.06 -2.43 -7.55
CA PRO A 171 -8.86 -3.49 -6.55
C PRO A 171 -8.72 -4.91 -7.11
N TYR A 172 -9.14 -5.13 -8.36
CA TYR A 172 -9.04 -6.42 -9.05
C TYR A 172 -7.98 -6.46 -10.13
N SER A 173 -7.24 -5.37 -10.34
CA SER A 173 -6.17 -5.29 -11.33
C SER A 173 -4.93 -6.07 -10.87
N ASP A 174 -4.07 -6.45 -11.82
CA ASP A 174 -2.79 -7.08 -11.51
C ASP A 174 -1.86 -6.13 -10.76
N VAL A 175 -1.97 -4.85 -11.08
CA VAL A 175 -1.21 -3.79 -10.41
C VAL A 175 -1.59 -3.68 -8.94
N ALA A 176 -2.89 -3.78 -8.61
CA ALA A 176 -3.35 -3.71 -7.21
C ALA A 176 -2.87 -4.90 -6.38
N ALA A 177 -2.82 -6.10 -6.96
CA ALA A 177 -2.28 -7.26 -6.26
C ALA A 177 -0.80 -7.08 -5.89
N GLN A 178 0.00 -6.55 -6.81
CA GLN A 178 1.39 -6.21 -6.55
C GLN A 178 1.51 -5.04 -5.57
N ALA A 179 0.66 -4.02 -5.70
CA ALA A 179 0.63 -2.86 -4.81
C ALA A 179 0.30 -3.25 -3.37
N GLN A 180 -0.55 -4.28 -3.17
CA GLN A 180 -0.89 -4.78 -1.84
C GLN A 180 0.32 -5.41 -1.14
N LEU A 181 1.15 -6.17 -1.86
CA LEU A 181 2.43 -6.67 -1.34
C LEU A 181 3.39 -5.52 -1.00
N LYS A 182 3.49 -4.53 -1.89
CA LYS A 182 4.36 -3.38 -1.68
C LYS A 182 3.88 -2.46 -0.56
N LEU A 183 2.58 -2.43 -0.28
CA LEU A 183 2.02 -1.77 0.90
C LEU A 183 2.56 -2.41 2.18
N GLY A 184 2.59 -3.75 2.26
CA GLY A 184 3.20 -4.46 3.37
C GLY A 184 4.67 -4.10 3.55
N GLU A 185 5.45 -4.08 2.45
CA GLU A 185 6.86 -3.69 2.48
C GLU A 185 7.07 -2.24 2.95
N ALA A 186 6.20 -1.32 2.54
CA ALA A 186 6.26 0.07 2.98
C ALA A 186 5.99 0.18 4.49
N ARG A 187 5.01 -0.59 5.01
CA ARG A 187 4.69 -0.64 6.44
C ARG A 187 5.81 -1.28 7.28
N GLU A 188 6.50 -2.31 6.75
CA GLU A 188 7.72 -2.85 7.40
C GLU A 188 8.81 -1.79 7.52
N LYS A 189 9.08 -1.04 6.45
CA LYS A 189 10.07 0.04 6.45
C LYS A 189 9.67 1.23 7.32
N GLU A 190 8.39 1.39 7.59
CA GLU A 190 7.84 2.37 8.53
C GLU A 190 7.99 1.92 10.00
N SER A 191 8.42 0.69 10.22
CA SER A 191 8.47 0.03 11.54
C SER A 191 7.08 -0.21 12.14
N GLU A 192 6.09 -0.46 11.29
CA GLU A 192 4.71 -0.79 11.63
C GLU A 192 4.38 -2.26 11.29
N PRO A 193 4.98 -3.23 12.02
CA PRO A 193 4.88 -4.64 11.63
C PRO A 193 3.45 -5.19 11.68
N THR A 194 2.61 -4.71 12.59
CA THR A 194 1.20 -5.14 12.65
C THR A 194 0.43 -4.71 11.40
N MET A 195 0.69 -3.51 10.89
CA MET A 195 0.08 -3.02 9.66
C MET A 195 0.64 -3.75 8.42
N ALA A 196 1.93 -4.11 8.46
CA ALA A 196 2.56 -4.91 7.42
C ALA A 196 1.93 -6.30 7.31
N VAL A 197 1.79 -7.01 8.44
CA VAL A 197 1.11 -8.32 8.50
C VAL A 197 -0.30 -8.23 7.93
N LYS A 198 -1.09 -7.26 8.38
CA LYS A 198 -2.46 -7.05 7.86
C LYS A 198 -2.48 -6.80 6.35
N ALA A 199 -1.52 -6.05 5.82
CA ALA A 199 -1.43 -5.79 4.39
C ALA A 199 -1.11 -7.07 3.61
N TYR A 200 -0.20 -7.92 4.12
CA TYR A 200 0.15 -9.20 3.51
C TYR A 200 -0.97 -10.23 3.62
N GLU A 201 -1.62 -10.36 4.79
CA GLU A 201 -2.80 -11.23 4.95
C GLU A 201 -3.91 -10.83 3.97
N THR A 202 -4.18 -9.53 3.85
CA THR A 202 -5.13 -9.02 2.85
C THR A 202 -4.69 -9.38 1.42
N ALA A 203 -3.40 -9.40 1.12
CA ALA A 203 -2.91 -9.83 -0.19
C ALA A 203 -3.14 -11.32 -0.43
N ALA A 204 -2.86 -12.17 0.56
CA ALA A 204 -3.07 -13.60 0.47
C ALA A 204 -4.56 -13.95 0.28
N ASP A 205 -5.44 -13.30 1.01
CA ASP A 205 -6.88 -13.56 0.99
C ASP A 205 -7.55 -13.04 -0.28
N ARG A 206 -7.34 -11.76 -0.59
CA ARG A 206 -8.02 -11.09 -1.72
C ARG A 206 -7.55 -11.59 -3.08
N TYR A 207 -6.28 -11.96 -3.20
CA TYR A 207 -5.66 -12.38 -4.45
C TYR A 207 -5.25 -13.86 -4.43
N ASN A 208 -6.05 -14.70 -3.76
CA ASN A 208 -5.85 -16.15 -3.68
C ASN A 208 -5.94 -16.85 -5.04
N ASP A 209 -6.62 -16.24 -6.01
CA ASP A 209 -6.67 -16.65 -7.42
C ASP A 209 -5.32 -16.45 -8.16
N ARG A 210 -4.36 -15.76 -7.53
CA ARG A 210 -3.01 -15.50 -8.04
C ARG A 210 -1.97 -16.17 -7.14
N PRO A 211 -1.70 -17.46 -7.33
CA PRO A 211 -0.91 -18.27 -6.39
C PRO A 211 0.45 -17.68 -6.04
N LYS A 212 1.12 -17.02 -7.00
CA LYS A 212 2.41 -16.38 -6.76
C LYS A 212 2.30 -15.22 -5.75
N ILE A 213 1.30 -14.36 -5.92
CA ILE A 213 1.07 -13.21 -5.02
C ILE A 213 0.71 -13.68 -3.63
N ALA A 214 -0.23 -14.65 -3.54
CA ALA A 214 -0.69 -15.17 -2.26
C ALA A 214 0.42 -15.96 -1.52
N ALA A 215 1.24 -16.73 -2.25
CA ALA A 215 2.42 -17.39 -1.67
C ALA A 215 3.46 -16.38 -1.17
N ASP A 216 3.76 -15.34 -1.97
CA ASP A 216 4.66 -14.27 -1.55
C ASP A 216 4.15 -13.57 -0.28
N ALA A 217 2.86 -13.31 -0.22
CA ALA A 217 2.21 -12.67 0.92
C ALA A 217 2.32 -13.51 2.19
N LEU A 218 1.94 -14.78 2.17
CA LEU A 218 2.03 -15.67 3.35
C LEU A 218 3.47 -15.85 3.81
N PHE A 219 4.41 -15.99 2.88
CA PHE A 219 5.82 -16.06 3.25
C PHE A 219 6.28 -14.79 3.95
N LYS A 220 5.83 -13.61 3.47
CA LYS A 220 6.11 -12.31 4.08
C LYS A 220 5.48 -12.15 5.47
N VAL A 221 4.27 -12.67 5.70
CA VAL A 221 3.68 -12.72 7.05
C VAL A 221 4.61 -13.45 8.01
N GLY A 222 5.09 -14.64 7.61
CA GLY A 222 6.04 -15.43 8.42
C GLY A 222 7.35 -14.67 8.68
N GLU A 223 7.91 -14.00 7.67
CA GLU A 223 9.12 -13.17 7.83
C GLU A 223 8.89 -12.01 8.81
N THR A 224 7.77 -11.30 8.68
CA THR A 224 7.46 -10.16 9.54
C THR A 224 7.32 -10.58 11.01
N TYR A 225 6.59 -11.65 11.30
CA TYR A 225 6.51 -12.19 12.66
C TYR A 225 7.88 -12.69 13.16
N GLN A 226 8.66 -13.37 12.32
CA GLN A 226 10.00 -13.81 12.68
C GLN A 226 10.94 -12.65 13.00
N HIS A 227 10.81 -11.51 12.32
CA HIS A 227 11.58 -10.31 12.65
C HIS A 227 11.17 -9.75 14.03
N GLN A 228 9.89 -9.80 14.38
CA GLN A 228 9.40 -9.35 15.67
C GLN A 228 9.91 -10.20 16.83
N THR A 229 10.10 -11.52 16.67
CA THR A 229 10.64 -12.40 17.73
C THR A 229 12.03 -11.98 18.18
N LYS A 230 12.82 -11.35 17.32
CA LYS A 230 14.18 -10.88 17.66
C LYS A 230 14.18 -9.64 18.56
N SER A 231 13.13 -8.87 18.51
CA SER A 231 12.97 -7.64 19.33
C SER A 231 12.20 -7.88 20.63
N ALA A 232 11.39 -8.94 20.68
CA ALA A 232 10.60 -9.32 21.86
C ALA A 232 11.22 -10.55 22.54
N GLU A 233 12.18 -10.33 23.43
CA GLU A 233 13.05 -11.36 24.03
C GLU A 233 12.32 -12.52 24.73
N TYR A 234 10.97 -12.44 24.92
CA TYR A 234 10.18 -13.45 25.64
C TYR A 234 8.74 -13.66 25.11
N ASP A 235 8.37 -13.10 23.96
CA ASP A 235 7.00 -13.29 23.46
C ASP A 235 6.88 -14.55 22.61
N GLN A 236 6.57 -15.67 23.27
CA GLN A 236 6.33 -16.96 22.60
C GLN A 236 5.13 -16.91 21.63
N SER A 237 4.20 -15.95 21.82
CA SER A 237 3.01 -15.83 20.96
C SER A 237 3.39 -15.42 19.54
N VAL A 238 4.33 -14.49 19.40
CA VAL A 238 4.83 -14.01 18.10
C VAL A 238 5.58 -15.12 17.35
N ALA A 239 6.37 -15.92 18.08
CA ALA A 239 7.06 -17.07 17.49
C ALA A 239 6.06 -18.11 16.96
N GLN A 240 4.98 -18.36 17.70
CA GLN A 240 3.92 -19.27 17.27
C GLN A 240 3.17 -18.73 16.04
N GLN A 241 2.92 -17.43 15.94
CA GLN A 241 2.34 -16.80 14.75
C GLN A 241 3.25 -16.96 13.53
N ALA A 242 4.57 -16.79 13.68
CA ALA A 242 5.52 -17.03 12.60
C ALA A 242 5.51 -18.48 12.13
N ILE A 243 5.49 -19.45 13.08
CA ILE A 243 5.41 -20.88 12.78
C ILE A 243 4.12 -21.20 12.04
N SER A 244 2.97 -20.65 12.48
CA SER A 244 1.69 -20.85 11.82
C SER A 244 1.72 -20.33 10.38
N ALA A 245 2.14 -19.09 10.16
CA ALA A 245 2.20 -18.48 8.83
C ALA A 245 3.08 -19.26 7.85
N TYR A 246 4.28 -19.72 8.29
CA TYR A 246 5.12 -20.57 7.44
C TYR A 246 4.52 -21.95 7.22
N THR A 247 3.78 -22.51 8.18
CA THR A 247 3.10 -23.81 8.03
C THR A 247 1.98 -23.70 7.02
N ASP A 248 1.18 -22.63 7.08
CA ASP A 248 0.12 -22.34 6.12
C ASP A 248 0.71 -22.15 4.71
N PHE A 249 1.81 -21.41 4.60
CA PHE A 249 2.56 -21.29 3.33
C PHE A 249 2.98 -22.65 2.77
N CYS A 250 3.60 -23.51 3.58
CA CYS A 250 4.05 -24.83 3.13
C CYS A 250 2.89 -25.75 2.74
N THR A 251 1.75 -25.63 3.41
CA THR A 251 0.56 -26.46 3.20
C THR A 251 -0.19 -26.02 1.93
N LEU A 252 -0.37 -24.72 1.73
CA LEU A 252 -1.11 -24.18 0.60
C LEU A 252 -0.28 -24.13 -0.69
N TYR A 253 1.04 -23.97 -0.56
CA TYR A 253 1.96 -23.85 -1.70
C TYR A 253 3.10 -24.87 -1.65
N PRO A 254 2.83 -26.20 -1.62
CA PRO A 254 3.84 -27.23 -1.40
C PRO A 254 4.93 -27.31 -2.49
N ASN A 255 4.64 -26.78 -3.68
CA ASN A 255 5.56 -26.76 -4.82
C ASN A 255 6.36 -25.43 -4.94
N ASP A 256 6.19 -24.49 -3.99
CA ASP A 256 6.97 -23.25 -4.02
C ASP A 256 8.45 -23.56 -3.64
N PRO A 257 9.41 -23.00 -4.37
CA PRO A 257 10.83 -23.26 -4.14
C PRO A 257 11.33 -22.84 -2.75
N ARG A 258 10.59 -22.00 -2.04
CA ARG A 258 10.91 -21.53 -0.67
C ARG A 258 10.44 -22.49 0.43
N VAL A 259 9.70 -23.55 0.11
CA VAL A 259 9.19 -24.51 1.11
C VAL A 259 10.32 -25.10 1.98
N PRO A 260 11.47 -25.55 1.43
CA PRO A 260 12.57 -26.04 2.27
C PRO A 260 13.13 -24.96 3.23
N GLU A 261 13.14 -23.70 2.78
CA GLU A 261 13.57 -22.57 3.62
C GLU A 261 12.56 -22.32 4.75
N ALA A 262 11.27 -22.27 4.43
CA ALA A 262 10.20 -22.10 5.43
C ALA A 262 10.25 -23.21 6.49
N GLN A 263 10.41 -24.46 6.08
CA GLN A 263 10.55 -25.61 7.00
C GLN A 263 11.77 -25.47 7.93
N LYS A 264 12.91 -25.01 7.40
CA LYS A 264 14.10 -24.71 8.20
C LYS A 264 13.84 -23.59 9.21
N ARG A 265 13.14 -22.53 8.81
CA ARG A 265 12.76 -21.41 9.69
C ARG A 265 11.79 -21.88 10.79
N ILE A 266 10.79 -22.70 10.46
CA ILE A 266 9.89 -23.33 11.44
C ILE A 266 10.69 -24.15 12.47
N ALA A 267 11.61 -25.00 12.02
CA ALA A 267 12.44 -25.80 12.91
C ALA A 267 13.29 -24.93 13.86
N ALA A 268 13.88 -23.86 13.33
CA ALA A 268 14.66 -22.91 14.14
C ALA A 268 13.80 -22.20 15.18
N LEU A 269 12.62 -21.72 14.79
CA LEU A 269 11.67 -21.07 15.70
C LEU A 269 11.18 -22.01 16.81
N LYS A 270 10.89 -23.26 16.47
CA LYS A 270 10.52 -24.30 17.46
C LYS A 270 11.61 -24.56 18.47
N ILE A 271 12.88 -24.60 18.03
CA ILE A 271 14.03 -24.77 18.94
C ILE A 271 14.17 -23.56 19.85
N GLU A 272 13.95 -22.34 19.33
CA GLU A 272 14.04 -21.11 20.11
C GLU A 272 12.90 -21.03 21.16
N ALA A 273 11.68 -21.38 20.77
CA ALA A 273 10.55 -21.49 21.69
C ALA A 273 10.82 -22.52 22.79
N ALA A 274 11.39 -23.68 22.44
CA ALA A 274 11.78 -24.72 23.41
C ALA A 274 12.85 -24.22 24.41
N LYS A 275 13.79 -23.36 24.01
CA LYS A 275 14.74 -22.72 24.92
C LYS A 275 14.01 -21.76 25.90
N GLY A 276 13.04 -21.00 25.41
CA GLY A 276 12.19 -20.15 26.26
C GLY A 276 11.46 -20.96 27.31
N SER A 277 10.77 -22.04 26.91
CA SER A 277 10.08 -22.96 27.82
C SER A 277 11.04 -23.61 28.80
N TYR A 278 12.27 -23.94 28.40
CA TYR A 278 13.30 -24.47 29.28
C TYR A 278 13.70 -23.48 30.37
N ASN A 279 13.94 -22.23 30.03
CA ASN A 279 14.28 -21.18 31.00
C ASN A 279 13.16 -20.95 32.02
N ILE A 280 11.91 -20.97 31.54
CA ILE A 280 10.73 -20.85 32.42
C ILE A 280 10.60 -22.08 33.33
N ALA A 281 10.79 -23.30 32.78
CA ALA A 281 10.77 -24.52 33.58
C ALA A 281 11.81 -24.48 34.70
N GLN A 282 13.04 -24.05 34.39
CA GLN A 282 14.10 -23.88 35.39
C GLN A 282 13.75 -22.82 36.47
N PHE A 283 13.08 -21.74 36.09
CA PHE A 283 12.61 -20.74 37.04
C PHE A 283 11.60 -21.36 38.03
N TYR A 284 10.60 -22.09 37.54
CA TYR A 284 9.63 -22.79 38.39
C TYR A 284 10.31 -23.83 39.28
N GLU A 285 11.29 -24.58 38.75
CA GLU A 285 12.03 -25.57 39.46
C GLU A 285 12.85 -24.97 40.61
N ARG A 286 13.54 -23.84 40.38
CA ARG A 286 14.29 -23.12 41.44
C ARG A 286 13.39 -22.60 42.56
N ASN A 287 12.14 -22.30 42.24
CA ASN A 287 11.13 -21.85 43.21
C ASN A 287 10.35 -23.01 43.82
N HIS A 288 10.78 -24.25 43.67
CA HIS A 288 10.11 -25.45 44.20
C HIS A 288 8.66 -25.62 43.70
N GLN A 289 8.32 -25.04 42.56
CA GLN A 289 7.00 -25.14 41.94
C GLN A 289 7.00 -26.27 40.90
N TRP A 290 7.11 -27.50 41.38
CA TRP A 290 7.36 -28.70 40.54
C TRP A 290 6.30 -28.91 39.43
N ASN A 291 5.04 -28.68 39.75
CA ASN A 291 3.96 -28.81 38.79
C ASN A 291 4.09 -27.77 37.65
N GLY A 292 4.45 -26.54 37.96
CA GLY A 292 4.73 -25.50 36.95
C GLY A 292 5.92 -25.88 36.08
N ALA A 293 7.01 -26.36 36.66
CA ALA A 293 8.16 -26.84 35.90
C ALA A 293 7.80 -27.99 34.93
N LEU A 294 6.98 -28.95 35.38
CA LEU A 294 6.52 -30.07 34.56
C LEU A 294 5.73 -29.59 33.31
N VAL A 295 4.90 -28.57 33.44
CA VAL A 295 4.15 -28.03 32.29
C VAL A 295 5.11 -27.56 31.21
N TYR A 296 6.09 -26.73 31.56
CA TYR A 296 7.04 -26.18 30.58
C TYR A 296 8.04 -27.21 30.05
N TYR A 297 8.47 -28.20 30.86
CA TYR A 297 9.28 -29.30 30.34
C TYR A 297 8.51 -30.17 29.35
N ASN A 298 7.19 -30.43 29.58
CA ASN A 298 6.35 -31.14 28.62
C ASN A 298 6.15 -30.34 27.32
N GLU A 299 6.05 -29.02 27.43
CA GLU A 299 5.93 -28.15 26.26
C GLU A 299 7.14 -28.27 25.33
N ILE A 300 8.37 -28.41 25.87
CA ILE A 300 9.58 -28.65 25.07
C ILE A 300 9.44 -29.93 24.23
N LEU A 301 8.83 -30.97 24.81
CA LEU A 301 8.63 -32.24 24.10
C LEU A 301 7.66 -32.15 22.95
N VAL A 302 6.69 -31.20 23.05
CA VAL A 302 5.72 -30.92 21.98
C VAL A 302 6.34 -30.05 20.90
N GLN A 303 7.04 -28.98 21.29
CA GLN A 303 7.60 -28.00 20.38
C GLN A 303 8.78 -28.55 19.56
N ALA A 304 9.72 -29.27 20.21
CA ALA A 304 10.94 -29.72 19.60
C ALA A 304 11.34 -31.13 20.07
N PRO A 305 10.57 -32.19 19.74
CA PRO A 305 10.71 -33.55 20.30
C PRO A 305 12.08 -34.22 20.03
N ASN A 306 12.73 -33.78 18.94
CA ASN A 306 14.02 -34.33 18.50
C ASN A 306 15.22 -33.44 18.89
N SER A 307 14.98 -32.37 19.67
CA SER A 307 16.06 -31.48 20.10
C SER A 307 16.88 -32.05 21.27
N PRO A 308 18.12 -31.62 21.47
CA PRO A 308 18.87 -31.93 22.68
C PRO A 308 18.14 -31.50 23.96
N LEU A 309 17.39 -30.41 23.93
CA LEU A 309 16.58 -29.94 25.06
C LEU A 309 15.46 -30.93 25.41
N ALA A 310 14.87 -31.61 24.44
CA ALA A 310 13.84 -32.61 24.70
C ALA A 310 14.40 -33.83 25.50
N GLN A 311 15.65 -34.20 25.28
CA GLN A 311 16.30 -35.26 26.08
C GLN A 311 16.47 -34.82 27.54
N ILE A 312 16.97 -33.61 27.75
CA ILE A 312 17.07 -33.00 29.09
C ILE A 312 15.72 -32.91 29.76
N ALA A 313 14.70 -32.41 29.03
CA ALA A 313 13.35 -32.27 29.55
C ALA A 313 12.75 -33.61 30.00
N ARG A 314 12.94 -34.70 29.25
CA ARG A 314 12.49 -36.05 29.65
C ARG A 314 13.10 -36.47 30.98
N GLN A 315 14.42 -36.30 31.14
CA GLN A 315 15.12 -36.66 32.38
C GLN A 315 14.60 -35.82 33.56
N ARG A 316 14.42 -34.51 33.37
CA ARG A 316 13.91 -33.63 34.43
C ARG A 316 12.45 -33.94 34.79
N ILE A 317 11.59 -34.26 33.82
CA ILE A 317 10.22 -34.72 34.06
C ILE A 317 10.19 -35.95 34.96
N ASP A 318 11.03 -36.96 34.66
CA ASP A 318 11.10 -38.17 35.44
C ASP A 318 11.60 -37.92 36.87
N GLU A 319 12.59 -37.04 37.05
CA GLU A 319 13.10 -36.65 38.36
C GLU A 319 12.01 -35.90 39.20
N LEU A 320 11.32 -34.94 38.55
CA LEU A 320 10.27 -34.16 39.22
C LEU A 320 9.07 -35.02 39.60
N LYS A 321 8.67 -35.97 38.74
CA LYS A 321 7.59 -36.92 39.06
C LYS A 321 7.94 -37.81 40.27
N ARG A 322 9.17 -38.29 40.36
CA ARG A 322 9.66 -39.05 41.54
C ARG A 322 9.63 -38.20 42.80
N LYS A 323 10.01 -36.93 42.70
CA LYS A 323 10.05 -36.02 43.82
C LYS A 323 8.63 -35.73 44.34
N LEU A 324 7.70 -35.40 43.45
CA LEU A 324 6.29 -35.22 43.76
C LEU A 324 5.65 -36.47 44.41
N ALA A 325 5.97 -37.65 43.92
CA ALA A 325 5.51 -38.90 44.49
C ALA A 325 6.05 -39.10 45.94
N SER A 326 7.33 -38.81 46.19
CA SER A 326 7.92 -38.89 47.51
C SER A 326 7.33 -37.87 48.48
N GLU A 327 7.06 -36.62 48.04
CA GLU A 327 6.42 -35.60 48.85
C GLU A 327 4.95 -35.98 49.19
N ALA A 328 4.23 -36.53 48.21
CA ALA A 328 2.85 -37.03 48.42
C ALA A 328 2.81 -38.21 49.43
N ALA A 329 3.79 -39.14 49.36
CA ALA A 329 3.87 -40.22 50.32
C ALA A 329 4.25 -39.76 51.76
N ALA A 330 5.11 -38.74 51.89
CA ALA A 330 5.50 -38.16 53.18
C ALA A 330 4.35 -37.37 53.82
N ASN A 331 3.44 -36.81 53.00
CA ASN A 331 2.28 -36.01 53.48
C ASN A 331 1.00 -36.87 53.66
N GLN A 332 1.02 -38.16 53.45
CA GLN A 332 -0.10 -39.04 53.82
C GLN A 332 -0.12 -39.14 55.37
N PRO A 333 -1.22 -38.77 56.03
CA PRO A 333 -1.31 -38.95 57.48
C PRO A 333 -1.21 -40.44 57.79
N GLN A 334 -0.29 -40.81 58.72
CA GLN A 334 -0.29 -42.11 59.34
C GLN A 334 -1.61 -42.30 60.11
N SER A 335 -2.69 -42.55 59.40
CA SER A 335 -3.97 -42.94 59.99
C SER A 335 -4.05 -44.43 59.95
N ALA A 336 -4.09 -45.00 61.15
CA ALA A 336 -4.43 -46.35 61.49
C ALA A 336 -3.27 -47.31 61.79
N GLU A 337 -2.65 -47.13 62.96
CA GLU A 337 -2.28 -48.26 63.79
C GLU A 337 -2.40 -47.84 65.27
N LYS A 338 -3.64 -47.78 65.74
CA LYS A 338 -3.97 -47.93 67.18
C LYS A 338 -5.28 -48.70 67.24
N ASN A 339 -5.18 -49.99 67.32
CA ASN A 339 -6.14 -50.88 67.98
C ASN A 339 -5.44 -51.54 69.14
#